data_e11a759039b543dc99e196b05716124b
#
_entry.id   e11a759039b543dc99e196b05716124b
#
_cell.length_a   1.000
_cell.length_b   1.000
_cell.length_c   1.000
_cell.angle_alpha   90.00
_cell.angle_beta   90.00
_cell.angle_gamma   90.00
#
_symmetry.space_group_name_H-M   'P 1'
#
loop_
_entity.id
_entity.type
_entity.pdbx_description
1 polymer ?
#
loop_
_entity_poly.entity_id
_entity_poly.type
_entity_poly.pdbx_seq_one_letter_code
_entity_poly.pdbx_strand_id
1 'polypeptide(L)'
;MNNFNMADMFGKMQEMQEKVKESQAKLEQIQIEAEVGGGMVSVKANGHRKIMQLEIDNSLLNEGDKEMLEDLVIAGVNQALAKAEEAAKNEMQNAYKGMIPSGGIPGFDLSKFGL
;
A
#
# COMPACT_ATOMS: atom_id res chain seq x y z
N MET A 1 30.10 28.35 -10.45
CA MET A 1 29.62 27.80 -10.42
C MET A 1 29.40 26.98 -9.83
N ASN A 2 29.53 26.53 -9.69
CA ASN A 2 28.96 25.65 -9.31
C ASN A 2 29.28 25.03 -8.21
N ASN A 3 28.48 25.02 -7.29
CA ASN A 3 28.57 24.33 -6.09
C ASN A 3 28.13 22.90 -6.22
N PHE A 4 28.31 22.37 -7.38
CA PHE A 4 27.98 20.99 -7.62
C PHE A 4 29.05 20.14 -7.00
N ASN A 5 28.67 19.36 -5.99
CA ASN A 5 29.58 18.49 -5.25
C ASN A 5 29.07 17.07 -5.32
N MET A 6 29.89 16.15 -5.82
CA MET A 6 29.50 14.74 -5.91
C MET A 6 29.23 14.12 -4.55
N ALA A 7 29.98 14.54 -3.53
CA ALA A 7 29.76 14.04 -2.18
C ALA A 7 28.37 14.43 -1.67
N ASP A 8 27.89 15.63 -1.98
CA ASP A 8 26.55 16.08 -1.62
C ASP A 8 25.49 15.27 -2.34
N MET A 9 25.74 14.94 -3.60
CA MET A 9 24.81 14.10 -4.37
C MET A 9 24.72 12.70 -3.78
N PHE A 10 25.86 12.11 -3.43
CA PHE A 10 25.87 10.80 -2.79
C PHE A 10 25.12 10.82 -1.47
N GLY A 11 25.33 11.87 -0.66
CA GLY A 11 24.61 12.04 0.59
C GLY A 11 23.11 12.08 0.40
N LYS A 12 22.66 12.83 -0.61
CA LYS A 12 21.23 12.93 -0.93
C LYS A 12 20.67 11.60 -1.41
N MET A 13 21.42 10.88 -2.23
CA MET A 13 21.03 9.57 -2.69
C MET A 13 20.88 8.58 -1.53
N GLN A 14 21.80 8.62 -0.57
CA GLN A 14 21.71 7.77 0.61
C GLN A 14 20.50 8.12 1.45
N GLU A 15 20.20 9.41 1.62
CA GLU A 15 19.00 9.84 2.32
C GLU A 15 17.73 9.34 1.65
N MET A 16 17.69 9.40 0.32
CA MET A 16 16.54 8.89 -0.42
C MET A 16 16.39 7.39 -0.23
N GLN A 17 17.49 6.64 -0.30
CA GLN A 17 17.45 5.20 -0.08
C GLN A 17 16.95 4.86 1.30
N GLU A 18 17.40 5.59 2.32
CA GLU A 18 16.94 5.38 3.69
C GLU A 18 15.45 5.66 3.83
N LYS A 19 14.97 6.75 3.22
CA LYS A 19 13.55 7.09 3.27
C LYS A 19 12.69 6.05 2.56
N VAL A 20 13.17 5.52 1.44
CA VAL A 20 12.47 4.44 0.73
C VAL A 20 12.41 3.20 1.61
N LYS A 21 13.51 2.84 2.27
CA LYS A 21 13.53 1.71 3.19
C LYS A 21 12.56 1.90 4.34
N GLU A 22 12.53 3.10 4.91
CA GLU A 22 11.60 3.42 5.99
C GLU A 22 10.15 3.30 5.54
N SER A 23 9.86 3.80 4.34
CA SER A 23 8.50 3.70 3.77
C SER A 23 8.11 2.25 3.54
N GLN A 24 9.03 1.44 3.02
CA GLN A 24 8.76 0.02 2.81
C GLN A 24 8.54 -0.72 4.13
N ALA A 25 9.32 -0.39 5.16
CA ALA A 25 9.13 -0.95 6.48
C ALA A 25 7.77 -0.55 7.06
N LYS A 26 7.34 0.69 6.85
CA LYS A 26 6.02 1.14 7.28
C LYS A 26 4.90 0.39 6.57
N LEU A 27 5.08 0.09 5.27
CA LEU A 27 4.10 -0.67 4.51
C LEU A 27 3.85 -2.04 5.12
N GLU A 28 4.89 -2.67 5.64
CA GLU A 28 4.77 -3.97 6.28
C GLU A 28 3.88 -3.91 7.52
N GLN A 29 3.87 -2.78 8.21
CA GLN A 29 3.11 -2.60 9.44
C GLN A 29 1.71 -2.04 9.22
N ILE A 30 1.41 -1.59 8.00
CA ILE A 30 0.06 -1.13 7.68
C ILE A 30 -0.87 -2.34 7.64
N GLN A 31 -1.96 -2.26 8.39
CA GLN A 31 -2.96 -3.31 8.43
C GLN A 31 -4.21 -2.85 7.68
N ILE A 32 -4.58 -3.65 6.70
CA ILE A 32 -5.76 -3.42 5.88
C ILE A 32 -6.75 -4.53 6.19
N GLU A 33 -8.02 -4.15 6.34
CA GLU A 33 -9.07 -5.13 6.54
C GLU A 33 -10.18 -4.91 5.51
N ALA A 34 -10.66 -5.97 4.92
CA ALA A 34 -11.80 -5.96 4.03
C ALA A 34 -12.81 -6.99 4.51
N GLU A 35 -14.08 -6.60 4.55
CA GLU A 35 -15.17 -7.50 4.91
C GLU A 35 -16.17 -7.53 3.76
N VAL A 36 -16.63 -8.73 3.46
CA VAL A 36 -17.62 -8.94 2.40
C VAL A 36 -18.72 -9.88 2.92
N GLY A 37 -19.85 -9.87 2.24
CA GLY A 37 -20.97 -10.72 2.61
C GLY A 37 -21.52 -10.43 3.99
N GLY A 38 -21.59 -9.14 4.37
CA GLY A 38 -22.10 -8.77 5.68
C GLY A 38 -21.17 -9.19 6.82
N GLY A 39 -19.89 -9.31 6.53
CA GLY A 39 -18.90 -9.72 7.53
C GLY A 39 -18.66 -11.22 7.56
N MET A 40 -19.28 -12.00 6.67
CA MET A 40 -19.10 -13.44 6.65
C MET A 40 -17.70 -13.86 6.22
N VAL A 41 -17.03 -13.04 5.42
CA VAL A 41 -15.63 -13.24 5.07
C VAL A 41 -14.88 -11.96 5.37
N SER A 42 -13.79 -12.09 6.12
CA SER A 42 -12.92 -10.98 6.48
C SER A 42 -11.50 -11.31 6.05
N VAL A 43 -10.83 -10.36 5.40
CA VAL A 43 -9.48 -10.55 4.89
C VAL A 43 -8.59 -9.44 5.43
N LYS A 44 -7.43 -9.80 5.95
CA LYS A 44 -6.42 -8.83 6.38
C LYS A 44 -5.21 -8.91 5.47
N ALA A 45 -4.73 -7.75 5.08
CA ALA A 45 -3.53 -7.63 4.25
C ALA A 45 -2.63 -6.54 4.81
N ASN A 46 -1.36 -6.55 4.41
CA ASN A 46 -0.46 -5.45 4.74
C ASN A 46 -0.26 -4.54 3.54
N GLY A 47 0.52 -3.46 3.72
CA GLY A 47 0.76 -2.50 2.66
C GLY A 47 1.57 -3.03 1.49
N HIS A 48 2.22 -4.18 1.64
CA HIS A 48 2.92 -4.86 0.55
C HIS A 48 1.99 -5.77 -0.27
N ARG A 49 0.68 -5.67 -0.04
CA ARG A 49 -0.32 -6.50 -0.73
C ARG A 49 -0.15 -7.97 -0.41
N LYS A 50 0.27 -8.27 0.81
CA LYS A 50 0.37 -9.63 1.30
C LYS A 50 -0.85 -9.94 2.14
N ILE A 51 -1.54 -11.03 1.83
CA ILE A 51 -2.66 -11.49 2.63
C ILE A 51 -2.12 -12.11 3.91
N MET A 52 -2.56 -11.57 5.04
CA MET A 52 -2.06 -11.98 6.35
C MET A 52 -3.02 -12.91 7.08
N GLN A 53 -4.31 -12.73 6.87
CA GLN A 53 -5.33 -13.51 7.57
C GLN A 53 -6.61 -13.56 6.75
N LEU A 54 -7.27 -14.70 6.82
CA LEU A 54 -8.57 -14.93 6.21
C LEU A 54 -9.46 -15.56 7.26
N GLU A 55 -10.59 -14.93 7.55
CA GLU A 55 -11.59 -15.47 8.45
C GLU A 55 -12.89 -15.72 7.71
N ILE A 56 -13.45 -16.88 7.89
CA ILE A 56 -14.67 -17.33 7.24
C ILE A 56 -15.68 -17.71 8.32
N ASP A 57 -16.89 -17.16 8.22
CA ASP A 57 -17.95 -17.52 9.13
C ASP A 57 -18.34 -18.98 8.95
N ASN A 58 -18.56 -19.67 10.05
CA ASN A 58 -18.89 -21.10 10.02
C ASN A 58 -20.14 -21.40 9.21
N SER A 59 -21.06 -20.46 9.12
CA SER A 59 -22.30 -20.66 8.34
C SER A 59 -22.05 -20.91 6.86
N LEU A 60 -20.90 -20.43 6.32
CA LEU A 60 -20.55 -20.65 4.93
C LEU A 60 -19.97 -22.02 4.67
N LEU A 61 -19.66 -22.77 5.71
CA LEU A 61 -19.09 -24.12 5.59
C LEU A 61 -20.18 -25.20 5.49
N ASN A 62 -21.43 -24.79 5.49
CA ASN A 62 -22.55 -25.72 5.32
C ASN A 62 -22.65 -26.20 3.88
N GLU A 63 -23.28 -27.36 3.71
CA GLU A 63 -23.47 -27.93 2.38
C GLU A 63 -24.28 -26.98 1.48
N GLY A 64 -23.86 -26.90 0.22
CA GLY A 64 -24.52 -26.07 -0.77
C GLY A 64 -24.00 -24.66 -0.92
N ASP A 65 -23.13 -24.23 0.01
CA ASP A 65 -22.62 -22.86 0.01
C ASP A 65 -21.22 -22.71 -0.57
N LYS A 66 -20.70 -23.77 -1.18
CA LYS A 66 -19.33 -23.77 -1.69
C LYS A 66 -19.10 -22.66 -2.71
N GLU A 67 -19.99 -22.50 -3.67
CA GLU A 67 -19.87 -21.48 -4.70
C GLU A 67 -19.92 -20.08 -4.09
N MET A 68 -20.84 -19.85 -3.18
CA MET A 68 -20.94 -18.59 -2.46
C MET A 68 -19.66 -18.31 -1.68
N LEU A 69 -19.11 -19.32 -1.02
CA LEU A 69 -17.86 -19.19 -0.27
C LEU A 69 -16.72 -18.79 -1.20
N GLU A 70 -16.59 -19.47 -2.33
CA GLU A 70 -15.53 -19.14 -3.31
C GLU A 70 -15.66 -17.71 -3.80
N ASP A 71 -16.88 -17.29 -4.16
CA ASP A 71 -17.12 -15.93 -4.66
C ASP A 71 -16.82 -14.88 -3.59
N LEU A 72 -17.19 -15.12 -2.34
CA LEU A 72 -16.93 -14.19 -1.26
C LEU A 72 -15.43 -14.10 -0.93
N VAL A 73 -14.72 -15.21 -0.99
CA VAL A 73 -13.27 -15.20 -0.77
C VAL A 73 -12.58 -14.39 -1.86
N ILE A 74 -12.96 -14.60 -3.11
CA ILE A 74 -12.40 -13.82 -4.23
C ILE A 74 -12.68 -12.33 -4.03
N ALA A 75 -13.91 -11.97 -3.70
CA ALA A 75 -14.29 -10.59 -3.49
C ALA A 75 -13.52 -9.96 -2.34
N GLY A 76 -13.39 -10.67 -1.22
CA GLY A 76 -12.69 -10.20 -0.05
C GLY A 76 -11.20 -9.99 -0.31
N VAL A 77 -10.56 -10.96 -0.96
CA VAL A 77 -9.14 -10.87 -1.30
C VAL A 77 -8.88 -9.70 -2.23
N ASN A 78 -9.69 -9.58 -3.30
CA ASN A 78 -9.51 -8.49 -4.24
C ASN A 78 -9.74 -7.12 -3.61
N GLN A 79 -10.72 -7.01 -2.73
CA GLN A 79 -10.98 -5.77 -2.03
C GLN A 79 -9.83 -5.41 -1.08
N ALA A 80 -9.29 -6.41 -0.36
CA ALA A 80 -8.14 -6.20 0.52
C ALA A 80 -6.91 -5.75 -0.26
N LEU A 81 -6.66 -6.38 -1.41
CA LEU A 81 -5.52 -6.04 -2.25
C LEU A 81 -5.67 -4.62 -2.82
N ALA A 82 -6.87 -4.23 -3.23
CA ALA A 82 -7.11 -2.87 -3.71
C ALA A 82 -6.86 -1.83 -2.62
N LYS A 83 -7.34 -2.09 -1.40
CA LYS A 83 -7.09 -1.20 -0.27
C LYS A 83 -5.61 -1.12 0.08
N ALA A 84 -4.91 -2.25 0.02
CA ALA A 84 -3.47 -2.30 0.29
C ALA A 84 -2.70 -1.49 -0.75
N GLU A 85 -3.09 -1.58 -2.02
CA GLU A 85 -2.46 -0.82 -3.08
C GLU A 85 -2.65 0.69 -2.87
N GLU A 86 -3.86 1.09 -2.49
CA GLU A 86 -4.12 2.50 -2.19
C GLU A 86 -3.31 2.98 -0.99
N ALA A 87 -3.23 2.19 0.06
CA ALA A 87 -2.44 2.54 1.23
C ALA A 87 -0.95 2.66 0.90
N ALA A 88 -0.43 1.76 0.07
CA ALA A 88 0.95 1.80 -0.38
C ALA A 88 1.22 3.06 -1.19
N LYS A 89 0.30 3.40 -2.08
CA LYS A 89 0.40 4.61 -2.89
C LYS A 89 0.44 5.86 -2.02
N ASN A 90 -0.44 5.93 -1.02
CA ASN A 90 -0.49 7.08 -0.11
C ASN A 90 0.80 7.20 0.69
N GLU A 91 1.35 6.09 1.16
CA GLU A 91 2.60 6.10 1.90
C GLU A 91 3.76 6.59 1.04
N MET A 92 3.83 6.13 -0.21
CA MET A 92 4.87 6.58 -1.13
C MET A 92 4.75 8.06 -1.45
N GLN A 93 3.52 8.56 -1.63
CA GLN A 93 3.29 9.99 -1.84
C GLN A 93 3.77 10.81 -0.66
N ASN A 94 3.50 10.35 0.56
CA ASN A 94 3.95 11.04 1.76
C ASN A 94 5.47 11.07 1.85
N ALA A 95 6.14 9.99 1.46
CA ALA A 95 7.59 9.93 1.43
C ALA A 95 8.16 10.93 0.44
N TYR A 96 7.57 11.02 -0.77
CA TYR A 96 8.00 11.98 -1.78
C TYR A 96 7.76 13.41 -1.35
N LYS A 97 6.64 13.70 -0.68
CA LYS A 97 6.35 15.04 -0.17
C LYS A 97 7.42 15.51 0.79
N GLY A 98 7.97 14.60 1.60
CA GLY A 98 9.03 14.93 2.52
C GLY A 98 10.36 15.24 1.84
N MET A 99 10.54 14.82 0.58
CA MET A 99 11.78 15.00 -0.17
C MET A 99 11.73 16.16 -1.15
N ILE A 100 10.54 16.63 -1.51
CA ILE A 100 10.36 17.71 -2.49
C ILE A 100 10.26 19.04 -1.75
N PRO A 101 10.98 20.08 -2.20
CA PRO A 101 10.88 21.40 -1.57
C PRO A 101 9.45 21.92 -1.58
N SER A 102 9.15 22.77 -0.61
CA SER A 102 7.85 23.41 -0.51
C SER A 102 7.50 24.12 -1.82
N GLY A 103 6.34 23.79 -2.37
CA GLY A 103 5.92 24.31 -3.67
C GLY A 103 6.24 23.40 -4.84
N GLY A 104 6.95 22.31 -4.61
CA GLY A 104 7.28 21.33 -5.64
C GLY A 104 8.33 21.80 -6.63
N ILE A 105 8.42 21.10 -7.74
CA ILE A 105 9.34 21.45 -8.82
C ILE A 105 8.57 22.29 -9.84
N PRO A 106 9.04 23.49 -10.16
CA PRO A 106 8.32 24.33 -11.12
C PRO A 106 8.11 23.62 -12.45
N GLY A 107 6.87 23.62 -12.91
CA GLY A 107 6.51 22.99 -14.17
C GLY A 107 6.36 21.50 -14.14
N PHE A 108 6.52 20.89 -12.98
CA PHE A 108 6.39 19.44 -12.81
C PHE A 108 5.15 19.12 -11.98
N ASP A 109 4.27 18.32 -12.55
CA ASP A 109 3.04 17.92 -11.88
C ASP A 109 3.06 16.42 -11.63
N LEU A 110 3.20 16.05 -10.35
CA LEU A 110 3.27 14.65 -9.94
C LEU A 110 1.95 13.92 -10.13
N SER A 111 0.83 14.67 -10.18
CA SER A 111 -0.47 14.03 -10.37
C SER A 111 -0.60 13.33 -11.71
N LYS A 112 0.16 13.77 -12.72
CA LYS A 112 0.17 13.15 -14.03
C LYS A 112 0.77 11.76 -14.03
N PHE A 113 1.52 11.43 -12.98
CA PHE A 113 2.14 10.11 -12.82
C PHE A 113 1.34 9.20 -11.89
N GLY A 114 0.15 9.63 -11.47
CA GLY A 114 -0.66 8.84 -10.56
C GLY A 114 -0.16 8.87 -9.12
N LEU A 115 0.65 9.85 -8.79
CA LEU A 115 1.21 9.99 -7.44
C LEU A 115 0.42 10.95 -6.55
#